data_8a49862346a019a5e7fa867a542e5ce1
#
_entry.id   8a49862346a019a5e7fa867a542e5ce1
#
_cell.length_a   1.000
_cell.length_b   1.000
_cell.length_c   1.000
_cell.angle_alpha   90.00
_cell.angle_beta   90.00
_cell.angle_gamma   90.00
#
_symmetry.space_group_name_H-M   'P 1'
#
loop_
_entity.id
_entity.type
_entity.pdbx_description
1 polymer ?
#
loop_
_entity_poly.entity_id
_entity_poly.type
_entity_poly.pdbx_seq_one_letter_code
_entity_poly.pdbx_strand_id
1 'polypeptide(L)'
;DFSFDTKKAKELLNAGFGVVNTHMQDGIIRGNGLLIALNPNASNAYRVLDTKSAQYLSFSKSALSKQAYPSSRMGAMALLRQTYNDATWHAGGNMKNTDLALEALNENKNLTQIFETGNLLDALRADKVGDEFGIQYTIVGSGDEFERISDIKSTNANFIIPINFSKAFDVSNPLLAQQISLRDMRKWNQEPSNLKVLSENGVNFALTTRSLKSVKTFHTNLQKA
;
A
#
# COMPACT_ATOMS: atom_id res chain seq x y z
N ASP A 1 13.56 13.81 6.38
CA ASP A 1 14.94 13.31 6.56
C ASP A 1 14.91 11.79 6.81
N PHE A 2 15.79 11.06 6.13
CA PHE A 2 15.93 9.63 6.31
C PHE A 2 16.80 9.33 7.55
N SER A 3 16.25 8.51 8.47
CA SER A 3 16.99 7.98 9.61
C SER A 3 17.01 6.45 9.58
N PHE A 4 18.18 5.85 9.78
CA PHE A 4 18.35 4.40 9.73
C PHE A 4 18.24 3.78 11.13
N ASP A 5 17.25 2.92 11.32
CA ASP A 5 17.06 2.15 12.55
C ASP A 5 17.80 0.80 12.44
N THR A 6 18.97 0.72 13.09
CA THR A 6 19.81 -0.49 13.08
C THR A 6 19.12 -1.71 13.68
N LYS A 7 18.23 -1.53 14.67
CA LYS A 7 17.51 -2.64 15.30
C LYS A 7 16.50 -3.25 14.35
N LYS A 8 15.67 -2.41 13.74
CA LYS A 8 14.69 -2.85 12.71
C LYS A 8 15.38 -3.45 11.50
N ALA A 9 16.50 -2.87 11.05
CA ALA A 9 17.28 -3.42 9.96
C ALA A 9 17.76 -4.85 10.25
N LYS A 10 18.28 -5.11 11.45
CA LYS A 10 18.69 -6.46 11.86
C LYS A 10 17.52 -7.44 11.94
N GLU A 11 16.35 -7.00 12.41
CA GLU A 11 15.14 -7.84 12.45
C GLU A 11 14.70 -8.25 11.04
N LEU A 12 14.71 -7.32 10.08
CA LEU A 12 14.40 -7.60 8.69
C LEU A 12 15.44 -8.49 8.01
N LEU A 13 16.73 -8.26 8.25
CA LEU A 13 17.80 -9.13 7.75
C LEU A 13 17.63 -10.58 8.25
N ASN A 14 17.31 -10.76 9.53
CA ASN A 14 17.06 -12.08 10.12
C ASN A 14 15.82 -12.78 9.52
N ALA A 15 14.87 -12.01 8.98
CA ALA A 15 13.73 -12.53 8.24
C ALA A 15 14.02 -12.79 6.74
N GLY A 16 15.24 -12.51 6.27
CA GLY A 16 15.69 -12.76 4.91
C GLY A 16 15.58 -11.55 3.95
N PHE A 17 15.23 -10.36 4.45
CA PHE A 17 15.16 -9.15 3.62
C PHE A 17 16.52 -8.46 3.60
N GLY A 18 17.13 -8.30 2.41
CA GLY A 18 18.38 -7.57 2.23
C GLY A 18 18.21 -6.10 1.84
N VAL A 19 17.08 -5.77 1.24
CA VAL A 19 16.75 -4.45 0.71
C VAL A 19 15.32 -4.11 1.09
N VAL A 20 15.03 -2.85 1.35
CA VAL A 20 13.66 -2.36 1.61
C VAL A 20 13.41 -1.06 0.85
N ASN A 21 12.16 -0.89 0.46
CA ASN A 21 11.67 0.38 -0.07
C ASN A 21 10.92 1.10 1.05
N THR A 22 11.33 2.32 1.36
CA THR A 22 10.74 3.13 2.44
C THR A 22 10.25 4.47 1.90
N HIS A 23 9.17 4.97 2.46
CA HIS A 23 8.56 6.25 2.06
C HIS A 23 7.87 6.92 3.24
N MET A 24 7.53 8.19 3.09
CA MET A 24 6.70 8.91 4.06
C MET A 24 5.26 8.36 4.01
N GLN A 25 4.75 7.82 5.14
CA GLN A 25 3.41 7.22 5.20
C GLN A 25 2.32 8.24 5.56
N ASP A 26 2.37 9.45 5.02
CA ASP A 26 1.41 10.50 5.32
C ASP A 26 0.84 11.13 4.04
N GLY A 27 -0.46 11.34 4.02
CA GLY A 27 -1.16 12.00 2.93
C GLY A 27 -1.61 11.09 1.77
N ILE A 28 -2.20 11.71 0.76
CA ILE A 28 -2.77 11.06 -0.43
C ILE A 28 -1.69 10.81 -1.48
N ILE A 29 -0.96 11.84 -1.86
CA ILE A 29 0.21 11.74 -2.75
C ILE A 29 1.43 11.89 -1.86
N ARG A 30 2.13 10.77 -1.63
CA ARG A 30 3.19 10.67 -0.60
C ARG A 30 4.59 10.92 -1.13
N GLY A 31 4.70 11.14 -2.45
CA GLY A 31 5.99 11.32 -3.08
C GLY A 31 6.76 10.03 -3.29
N ASN A 32 8.09 10.14 -3.39
CA ASN A 32 8.96 9.06 -3.81
C ASN A 32 9.31 8.08 -2.69
N GLY A 33 9.50 6.83 -3.08
CA GLY A 33 10.15 5.83 -2.25
C GLY A 33 11.66 5.91 -2.34
N LEU A 34 12.31 5.53 -1.26
CA LEU A 34 13.75 5.39 -1.12
C LEU A 34 14.11 3.92 -1.00
N LEU A 35 14.88 3.39 -1.95
CA LEU A 35 15.37 2.02 -1.91
C LEU A 35 16.68 1.97 -1.13
N ILE A 36 16.73 1.16 -0.07
CA ILE A 36 17.88 1.07 0.81
C ILE A 36 18.32 -0.37 1.05
N ALA A 37 19.63 -0.57 1.10
CA ALA A 37 20.23 -1.81 1.58
C ALA A 37 20.25 -1.84 3.10
N LEU A 38 19.86 -2.97 3.69
CA LEU A 38 19.79 -3.18 5.14
C LEU A 38 21.18 -3.52 5.73
N ASN A 39 22.23 -2.78 5.36
CA ASN A 39 23.57 -2.97 5.92
C ASN A 39 23.76 -2.11 7.17
N PRO A 40 23.80 -2.70 8.40
CA PRO A 40 23.93 -1.94 9.63
C PRO A 40 25.27 -1.22 9.79
N ASN A 41 26.31 -1.68 9.09
CA ASN A 41 27.69 -1.16 9.22
C ASN A 41 28.05 -0.12 8.17
N ALA A 42 27.21 0.10 7.14
CA ALA A 42 27.47 1.08 6.11
C ALA A 42 27.05 2.50 6.52
N SER A 43 27.61 3.54 5.90
CA SER A 43 27.08 4.89 5.98
C SER A 43 25.83 5.05 5.07
N ASN A 44 25.05 6.10 5.28
CA ASN A 44 23.85 6.34 4.45
C ASN A 44 24.20 6.49 2.97
N ALA A 45 25.36 7.03 2.62
CA ALA A 45 25.83 7.15 1.25
C ALA A 45 25.94 5.82 0.49
N TYR A 46 26.25 4.74 1.22
CA TYR A 46 26.36 3.38 0.65
C TYR A 46 25.09 2.54 0.84
N ARG A 47 24.17 2.97 1.72
CA ARG A 47 22.88 2.27 1.93
C ARG A 47 21.85 2.65 0.89
N VAL A 48 21.82 3.90 0.47
CA VAL A 48 20.84 4.39 -0.49
C VAL A 48 21.19 3.87 -1.87
N LEU A 49 20.32 3.02 -2.41
CA LEU A 49 20.47 2.43 -3.74
C LEU A 49 19.76 3.24 -4.80
N ASP A 50 18.57 3.77 -4.46
CA ASP A 50 17.79 4.62 -5.35
C ASP A 50 16.95 5.60 -4.53
N THR A 51 16.91 6.86 -4.96
CA THR A 51 16.15 7.94 -4.32
C THR A 51 14.77 8.16 -4.93
N LYS A 52 14.48 7.55 -6.08
CA LYS A 52 13.21 7.67 -6.83
C LYS A 52 12.71 6.28 -7.25
N SER A 53 12.62 5.32 -6.34
CA SER A 53 12.30 3.92 -6.65
C SER A 53 10.85 3.67 -7.03
N ALA A 54 9.91 4.45 -6.48
CA ALA A 54 8.48 4.34 -6.75
C ALA A 54 7.76 5.62 -6.31
N GLN A 55 6.56 5.85 -6.83
CA GLN A 55 5.64 6.90 -6.36
C GLN A 55 4.58 6.25 -5.47
N TYR A 56 4.37 6.79 -4.26
CA TYR A 56 3.41 6.26 -3.30
C TYR A 56 2.16 7.12 -3.19
N LEU A 57 1.01 6.44 -3.13
CA LEU A 57 -0.31 7.06 -3.03
C LEU A 57 -1.19 6.31 -2.02
N SER A 58 -2.22 6.99 -1.54
CA SER A 58 -3.28 6.38 -0.74
C SER A 58 -4.54 7.24 -0.75
N PHE A 59 -5.65 6.73 -0.19
CA PHE A 59 -6.82 7.56 0.09
C PHE A 59 -6.81 8.17 1.51
N SER A 60 -5.73 8.03 2.24
CA SER A 60 -5.63 8.53 3.61
C SER A 60 -5.23 9.99 3.60
N LYS A 61 -6.03 10.82 4.28
CA LYS A 61 -5.69 12.21 4.53
C LYS A 61 -4.44 12.29 5.39
N SER A 62 -3.64 13.34 5.19
CA SER A 62 -2.49 13.62 6.06
C SER A 62 -2.94 13.82 7.51
N ALA A 63 -2.26 13.12 8.43
CA ALA A 63 -2.41 13.32 9.87
C ALA A 63 -1.66 14.57 10.37
N LEU A 64 -0.65 15.01 9.63
CA LEU A 64 0.19 16.16 9.97
C LEU A 64 -0.44 17.48 9.50
N SER A 65 -1.30 17.42 8.47
CA SER A 65 -1.95 18.60 7.92
C SER A 65 -3.15 19.03 8.76
N LYS A 66 -3.27 20.35 9.01
CA LYS A 66 -4.45 20.96 9.64
C LYS A 66 -5.61 21.21 8.67
N GLN A 67 -5.46 20.87 7.38
CA GLN A 67 -6.50 21.07 6.37
C GLN A 67 -7.74 20.23 6.70
N ALA A 68 -8.93 20.80 6.55
CA ALA A 68 -10.18 20.10 6.79
C ALA A 68 -10.50 19.10 5.66
N TYR A 69 -10.16 19.43 4.42
CA TYR A 69 -10.42 18.62 3.23
C TYR A 69 -9.19 17.77 2.84
N PRO A 70 -9.37 16.53 2.37
CA PRO A 70 -10.63 15.80 2.26
C PRO A 70 -11.08 15.21 3.59
N SER A 71 -12.39 15.17 3.84
CA SER A 71 -13.00 14.57 5.04
C SER A 71 -13.60 13.18 4.78
N SER A 72 -13.61 12.75 3.53
CA SER A 72 -14.21 11.49 3.11
C SER A 72 -13.39 10.80 2.01
N ARG A 73 -13.67 9.51 1.78
CA ARG A 73 -13.08 8.74 0.70
C ARG A 73 -13.39 9.32 -0.68
N MET A 74 -14.63 9.78 -0.88
CA MET A 74 -15.03 10.44 -2.11
C MET A 74 -14.25 11.74 -2.35
N GLY A 75 -14.07 12.54 -1.28
CA GLY A 75 -13.24 13.74 -1.34
C GLY A 75 -11.78 13.43 -1.69
N ALA A 76 -11.21 12.35 -1.15
CA ALA A 76 -9.85 11.93 -1.48
C ALA A 76 -9.72 11.53 -2.96
N MET A 77 -10.69 10.80 -3.50
CA MET A 77 -10.74 10.44 -4.92
C MET A 77 -10.90 11.67 -5.82
N ALA A 78 -11.76 12.62 -5.42
CA ALA A 78 -11.96 13.86 -6.16
C ALA A 78 -10.68 14.72 -6.19
N LEU A 79 -10.01 14.84 -5.03
CA LEU A 79 -8.74 15.57 -4.93
C LEU A 79 -7.65 14.93 -5.79
N LEU A 80 -7.55 13.60 -5.81
CA LEU A 80 -6.57 12.89 -6.63
C LEU A 80 -6.81 13.14 -8.12
N ARG A 81 -8.08 13.05 -8.58
CA ARG A 81 -8.45 13.38 -9.96
C ARG A 81 -8.13 14.83 -10.33
N GLN A 82 -8.44 15.76 -9.42
CA GLN A 82 -8.13 17.17 -9.63
C GLN A 82 -6.62 17.35 -9.79
N THR A 83 -5.81 16.75 -8.91
CA THR A 83 -4.35 16.88 -8.98
C THR A 83 -3.77 16.30 -10.25
N TYR A 84 -4.28 15.17 -10.77
CA TYR A 84 -3.85 14.62 -12.06
C TYR A 84 -4.23 15.51 -13.24
N ASN A 85 -5.41 16.11 -13.21
CA ASN A 85 -5.80 17.10 -14.24
C ASN A 85 -4.93 18.35 -14.17
N ASP A 86 -4.66 18.86 -12.98
CA ASP A 86 -3.78 20.02 -12.77
C ASP A 86 -2.35 19.72 -13.22
N ALA A 87 -1.83 18.53 -12.94
CA ALA A 87 -0.51 18.09 -13.39
C ALA A 87 -0.43 17.99 -14.92
N THR A 88 -1.48 17.48 -15.56
CA THR A 88 -1.56 17.41 -17.02
C THR A 88 -1.64 18.80 -17.64
N TRP A 89 -2.42 19.69 -17.06
CA TRP A 89 -2.54 21.07 -17.50
C TRP A 89 -1.23 21.86 -17.32
N HIS A 90 -0.56 21.66 -16.20
CA HIS A 90 0.77 22.22 -15.91
C HIS A 90 1.81 21.76 -16.95
N ALA A 91 1.87 20.46 -17.27
CA ALA A 91 2.78 19.90 -18.28
C ALA A 91 2.56 20.48 -19.67
N GLY A 92 1.35 20.94 -19.98
CA GLY A 92 1.01 21.63 -21.22
C GLY A 92 1.51 23.09 -21.31
N GLY A 93 2.24 23.59 -20.31
CA GLY A 93 2.78 24.96 -20.28
C GLY A 93 1.72 26.05 -20.04
N ASN A 94 0.55 25.68 -19.54
CA ASN A 94 -0.58 26.60 -19.38
C ASN A 94 -0.51 27.43 -18.06
N MET A 95 0.35 27.08 -17.15
CA MET A 95 0.53 27.81 -15.90
C MET A 95 1.57 28.92 -16.02
N LYS A 96 1.25 30.09 -15.47
CA LYS A 96 2.18 31.24 -15.44
C LYS A 96 3.29 31.06 -14.38
N ASN A 97 3.00 30.30 -13.34
CA ASN A 97 3.91 30.07 -12.22
C ASN A 97 4.28 28.58 -12.18
N THR A 98 5.53 28.31 -11.87
CA THR A 98 6.02 26.94 -11.62
C THR A 98 5.43 26.39 -10.33
N ASP A 99 4.87 25.18 -10.39
CA ASP A 99 4.46 24.39 -9.24
C ASP A 99 5.34 23.15 -9.14
N LEU A 100 6.29 23.19 -8.19
CA LEU A 100 7.28 22.12 -8.00
C LEU A 100 6.63 20.77 -7.62
N ALA A 101 5.45 20.77 -6.99
CA ALA A 101 4.77 19.53 -6.63
C ALA A 101 4.15 18.88 -7.86
N LEU A 102 3.56 19.65 -8.76
CA LEU A 102 3.02 19.16 -10.03
C LEU A 102 4.14 18.73 -11.00
N GLU A 103 5.27 19.45 -11.02
CA GLU A 103 6.46 19.02 -11.76
C GLU A 103 6.95 17.66 -11.28
N ALA A 104 7.16 17.50 -9.97
CA ALA A 104 7.60 16.24 -9.37
C ALA A 104 6.61 15.09 -9.66
N LEU A 105 5.30 15.36 -9.61
CA LEU A 105 4.28 14.36 -9.96
C LEU A 105 4.39 13.93 -11.43
N ASN A 106 4.61 14.89 -12.34
CA ASN A 106 4.81 14.61 -13.76
C ASN A 106 6.10 13.85 -14.05
N GLU A 107 7.22 14.20 -13.40
CA GLU A 107 8.48 13.48 -13.51
C GLU A 107 8.35 12.01 -13.06
N ASN A 108 7.55 11.78 -12.02
CA ASN A 108 7.39 10.47 -11.42
C ASN A 108 6.39 9.56 -12.17
N LYS A 109 5.76 10.02 -13.24
CA LYS A 109 4.77 9.23 -14.01
C LYS A 109 5.29 7.87 -14.46
N ASN A 110 6.57 7.79 -14.79
CA ASN A 110 7.21 6.56 -15.31
C ASN A 110 7.72 5.65 -14.18
N LEU A 111 7.66 6.08 -12.93
CA LEU A 111 8.00 5.23 -11.79
C LEU A 111 6.88 4.22 -11.53
N THR A 112 7.21 3.13 -10.86
CA THR A 112 6.18 2.22 -10.32
C THR A 112 5.24 3.00 -9.41
N GLN A 113 3.96 3.03 -9.76
CA GLN A 113 2.92 3.72 -9.00
C GLN A 113 2.34 2.77 -7.96
N ILE A 114 2.66 2.95 -6.68
CA ILE A 114 2.21 2.07 -5.59
C ILE A 114 1.06 2.74 -4.84
N PHE A 115 -0.10 2.10 -4.86
CA PHE A 115 -1.29 2.60 -4.17
C PHE A 115 -1.59 1.77 -2.93
N GLU A 116 -1.55 2.40 -1.76
CA GLU A 116 -1.86 1.75 -0.49
C GLU A 116 -3.35 1.83 -0.17
N THR A 117 -3.96 0.66 0.03
CA THR A 117 -5.39 0.54 0.31
C THR A 117 -5.64 -0.04 1.70
N GLY A 118 -6.82 0.23 2.25
CA GLY A 118 -7.22 -0.28 3.57
C GLY A 118 -8.19 -1.46 3.51
N ASN A 119 -8.74 -1.75 2.33
CA ASN A 119 -9.66 -2.85 2.08
C ASN A 119 -9.81 -3.08 0.58
N LEU A 120 -10.40 -4.20 0.22
CA LEU A 120 -10.72 -4.64 -1.13
C LEU A 120 -11.46 -3.56 -1.97
N LEU A 121 -12.45 -2.87 -1.40
CA LEU A 121 -13.21 -1.86 -2.14
C LEU A 121 -12.37 -0.63 -2.49
N ASP A 122 -11.39 -0.30 -1.65
CA ASP A 122 -10.44 0.77 -1.94
C ASP A 122 -9.46 0.36 -3.04
N ALA A 123 -9.09 -0.92 -3.12
CA ALA A 123 -8.29 -1.44 -4.22
C ALA A 123 -9.01 -1.25 -5.57
N LEU A 124 -10.27 -1.65 -5.66
CA LEU A 124 -11.08 -1.46 -6.86
C LEU A 124 -11.32 0.02 -7.21
N ARG A 125 -11.43 0.89 -6.20
CA ARG A 125 -11.56 2.34 -6.41
C ARG A 125 -10.25 2.97 -6.90
N ALA A 126 -9.12 2.52 -6.38
CA ALA A 126 -7.80 2.99 -6.82
C ALA A 126 -7.59 2.64 -8.29
N ASP A 127 -7.82 1.38 -8.65
CA ASP A 127 -7.75 0.89 -10.02
C ASP A 127 -8.60 1.74 -10.96
N LYS A 128 -9.87 1.94 -10.64
CA LYS A 128 -10.78 2.78 -11.44
C LYS A 128 -10.27 4.21 -11.63
N VAL A 129 -9.65 4.81 -10.60
CA VAL A 129 -9.04 6.14 -10.74
C VAL A 129 -7.80 6.07 -11.63
N GLY A 130 -6.98 5.03 -11.50
CA GLY A 130 -5.82 4.80 -12.35
C GLY A 130 -6.19 4.69 -13.83
N ASP A 131 -7.23 3.91 -14.15
CA ASP A 131 -7.74 3.71 -15.50
C ASP A 131 -8.14 5.04 -16.18
N GLU A 132 -8.77 5.95 -15.42
CA GLU A 132 -9.17 7.27 -15.92
C GLU A 132 -7.98 8.11 -16.44
N PHE A 133 -6.77 7.86 -15.91
CA PHE A 133 -5.55 8.60 -16.26
C PHE A 133 -4.49 7.73 -16.96
N GLY A 134 -4.83 6.50 -17.32
CA GLY A 134 -3.91 5.55 -17.95
C GLY A 134 -2.77 5.11 -17.04
N ILE A 135 -3.00 5.07 -15.74
CA ILE A 135 -2.01 4.67 -14.71
C ILE A 135 -2.36 3.29 -14.19
N GLN A 136 -1.48 2.31 -14.42
CA GLN A 136 -1.59 0.99 -13.81
C GLN A 136 -0.91 1.01 -12.43
N TYR A 137 -1.70 0.90 -11.37
CA TYR A 137 -1.17 0.81 -10.02
C TYR A 137 -0.68 -0.60 -9.67
N THR A 138 0.39 -0.65 -8.87
CA THR A 138 0.67 -1.80 -8.01
C THR A 138 -0.02 -1.56 -6.68
N ILE A 139 -0.96 -2.39 -6.29
CA ILE A 139 -1.87 -2.15 -5.17
C ILE A 139 -1.37 -2.88 -3.92
N VAL A 140 -1.13 -2.14 -2.85
CA VAL A 140 -0.93 -2.75 -1.54
C VAL A 140 -2.29 -3.12 -0.97
N GLY A 141 -2.58 -4.41 -0.97
CA GLY A 141 -3.85 -4.96 -0.54
C GLY A 141 -3.99 -5.07 0.98
N SER A 142 -5.06 -5.67 1.41
CA SER A 142 -5.45 -5.78 2.83
C SER A 142 -5.67 -7.21 3.33
N GLY A 143 -5.56 -8.22 2.44
CA GLY A 143 -5.76 -9.63 2.78
C GLY A 143 -7.21 -10.11 2.63
N ASP A 144 -8.11 -9.29 2.09
CA ASP A 144 -9.52 -9.61 1.85
C ASP A 144 -9.90 -9.70 0.35
N GLU A 145 -8.91 -9.79 -0.53
CA GLU A 145 -9.08 -9.80 -1.99
C GLU A 145 -9.87 -11.04 -2.46
N PHE A 146 -9.81 -12.15 -1.73
CA PHE A 146 -10.56 -13.38 -2.02
C PHE A 146 -12.08 -13.17 -2.04
N GLU A 147 -12.62 -12.18 -1.29
CA GLU A 147 -14.07 -11.93 -1.22
C GLU A 147 -14.66 -11.56 -2.60
N ARG A 148 -13.86 -10.94 -3.49
CA ARG A 148 -14.29 -10.51 -4.82
C ARG A 148 -13.21 -10.78 -5.87
N ILE A 149 -12.73 -11.99 -5.91
CA ILE A 149 -11.59 -12.39 -6.75
C ILE A 149 -11.78 -12.09 -8.24
N SER A 150 -13.01 -12.20 -8.75
CA SER A 150 -13.30 -11.89 -10.15
C SER A 150 -13.08 -10.40 -10.47
N ASP A 151 -13.48 -9.52 -9.55
CA ASP A 151 -13.29 -8.07 -9.71
C ASP A 151 -11.80 -7.71 -9.56
N ILE A 152 -11.11 -8.33 -8.61
CA ILE A 152 -9.67 -8.16 -8.42
C ILE A 152 -8.89 -8.61 -9.67
N LYS A 153 -9.25 -9.76 -10.23
CA LYS A 153 -8.63 -10.24 -11.47
C LYS A 153 -8.85 -9.28 -12.64
N SER A 154 -10.04 -8.66 -12.73
CA SER A 154 -10.37 -7.74 -13.83
C SER A 154 -9.55 -6.44 -13.81
N THR A 155 -8.95 -6.06 -12.67
CA THR A 155 -8.07 -4.89 -12.57
C THR A 155 -6.75 -5.06 -13.32
N ASN A 156 -6.31 -6.28 -13.60
CA ASN A 156 -4.97 -6.61 -14.12
C ASN A 156 -3.81 -6.01 -13.30
N ALA A 157 -4.08 -5.53 -12.10
CA ALA A 157 -3.09 -4.94 -11.21
C ALA A 157 -2.16 -6.00 -10.59
N ASN A 158 -0.93 -5.60 -10.30
CA ASN A 158 -0.07 -6.37 -9.42
C ASN A 158 -0.37 -6.01 -7.97
N PHE A 159 -0.31 -6.99 -7.07
CA PHE A 159 -0.64 -6.80 -5.67
C PHE A 159 0.59 -6.97 -4.76
N ILE A 160 0.59 -6.25 -3.65
CA ILE A 160 1.52 -6.45 -2.54
C ILE A 160 0.68 -6.80 -1.31
N ILE A 161 0.68 -8.07 -0.92
CA ILE A 161 -0.27 -8.61 0.07
C ILE A 161 0.40 -8.74 1.44
N PRO A 162 -0.17 -8.16 2.50
CA PRO A 162 0.26 -8.41 3.87
C PRO A 162 -0.22 -9.77 4.34
N ILE A 163 0.66 -10.51 5.01
CA ILE A 163 0.32 -11.81 5.64
C ILE A 163 0.05 -11.64 7.14
N ASN A 164 -0.79 -10.67 7.47
CA ASN A 164 -1.20 -10.37 8.83
C ASN A 164 -2.63 -10.87 9.04
N PHE A 165 -2.78 -12.02 9.70
CA PHE A 165 -4.07 -12.65 9.92
C PHE A 165 -4.74 -12.17 11.20
N SER A 166 -6.06 -12.08 11.14
CA SER A 166 -6.91 -11.70 12.27
C SER A 166 -6.80 -12.74 13.39
N LYS A 167 -6.87 -12.26 14.63
CA LYS A 167 -6.95 -13.16 15.77
C LYS A 167 -8.32 -13.82 15.82
N ALA A 168 -8.37 -15.03 16.41
CA ALA A 168 -9.64 -15.67 16.73
C ALA A 168 -10.50 -14.76 17.61
N PHE A 169 -11.81 -14.82 17.36
CA PHE A 169 -12.77 -14.09 18.17
C PHE A 169 -12.86 -14.68 19.58
N ASP A 170 -13.08 -13.82 20.57
CA ASP A 170 -13.39 -14.27 21.92
C ASP A 170 -14.85 -14.72 21.98
N VAL A 171 -15.04 -16.02 22.15
CA VAL A 171 -16.36 -16.67 22.28
C VAL A 171 -16.57 -17.27 23.65
N SER A 172 -15.75 -16.91 24.65
CA SER A 172 -15.85 -17.41 26.01
C SER A 172 -17.15 -16.98 26.72
N ASN A 173 -17.72 -15.85 26.31
CA ASN A 173 -18.99 -15.33 26.78
C ASN A 173 -20.03 -15.42 25.63
N PRO A 174 -21.22 -16.07 25.88
CA PRO A 174 -22.27 -16.17 24.88
C PRO A 174 -22.76 -14.83 24.30
N LEU A 175 -22.76 -13.76 25.10
CA LEU A 175 -23.13 -12.42 24.63
C LEU A 175 -22.12 -11.86 23.64
N LEU A 176 -20.82 -12.11 23.84
CA LEU A 176 -19.78 -11.72 22.88
C LEU A 176 -19.88 -12.53 21.61
N ALA A 177 -20.13 -13.84 21.73
CA ALA A 177 -20.31 -14.73 20.59
C ALA A 177 -21.46 -14.29 19.67
N GLN A 178 -22.59 -13.80 20.24
CA GLN A 178 -23.74 -13.31 19.49
C GLN A 178 -23.46 -12.01 18.71
N GLN A 179 -22.45 -11.23 19.11
CA GLN A 179 -22.09 -9.99 18.42
C GLN A 179 -21.25 -10.22 17.17
N ILE A 180 -20.71 -11.42 16.97
CA ILE A 180 -19.86 -11.74 15.83
C ILE A 180 -20.73 -12.05 14.62
N SER A 181 -20.61 -11.24 13.57
CA SER A 181 -21.35 -11.48 12.33
C SER A 181 -20.84 -12.71 11.59
N LEU A 182 -21.74 -13.38 10.85
CA LEU A 182 -21.35 -14.47 9.96
C LEU A 182 -20.29 -14.05 8.94
N ARG A 183 -20.35 -12.80 8.46
CA ARG A 183 -19.36 -12.25 7.56
C ARG A 183 -17.98 -12.20 8.20
N ASP A 184 -17.88 -11.71 9.43
CA ASP A 184 -16.60 -11.62 10.12
C ASP A 184 -15.99 -12.98 10.41
N MET A 185 -16.82 -13.97 10.78
CA MET A 185 -16.38 -15.35 10.96
C MET A 185 -15.89 -15.98 9.65
N ARG A 186 -16.60 -15.75 8.54
CA ARG A 186 -16.17 -16.23 7.21
C ARG A 186 -14.87 -15.58 6.78
N LYS A 187 -14.73 -14.26 6.96
CA LYS A 187 -13.51 -13.54 6.65
C LYS A 187 -12.34 -14.10 7.45
N TRP A 188 -12.47 -14.23 8.75
CA TRP A 188 -11.43 -14.79 9.61
C TRP A 188 -11.01 -16.21 9.19
N ASN A 189 -11.97 -17.07 8.85
CA ASN A 189 -11.70 -18.44 8.43
C ASN A 189 -11.01 -18.53 7.07
N GLN A 190 -11.34 -17.64 6.13
CA GLN A 190 -10.84 -17.67 4.75
C GLN A 190 -9.59 -16.79 4.53
N GLU A 191 -9.32 -15.84 5.41
CA GLU A 191 -8.20 -14.90 5.28
C GLU A 191 -6.84 -15.60 4.99
N PRO A 192 -6.48 -16.74 5.65
CA PRO A 192 -5.25 -17.46 5.31
C PRO A 192 -5.23 -18.03 3.89
N SER A 193 -6.37 -18.31 3.30
CA SER A 193 -6.48 -18.86 1.93
C SER A 193 -6.38 -17.79 0.83
N ASN A 194 -6.26 -16.50 1.18
CA ASN A 194 -6.24 -15.41 0.21
C ASN A 194 -5.15 -15.57 -0.85
N LEU A 195 -3.94 -15.94 -0.45
CA LEU A 195 -2.82 -16.11 -1.37
C LEU A 195 -3.05 -17.25 -2.35
N LYS A 196 -3.60 -18.38 -1.87
CA LYS A 196 -3.98 -19.49 -2.70
C LYS A 196 -5.01 -19.09 -3.74
N VAL A 197 -6.07 -18.37 -3.32
CA VAL A 197 -7.13 -17.91 -4.22
C VAL A 197 -6.57 -16.96 -5.28
N LEU A 198 -5.71 -16.03 -4.92
CA LEU A 198 -5.04 -15.12 -5.86
C LEU A 198 -4.20 -15.90 -6.89
N SER A 199 -3.39 -16.85 -6.42
CA SER A 199 -2.54 -17.69 -7.27
C SER A 199 -3.35 -18.54 -8.25
N GLU A 200 -4.39 -19.22 -7.78
CA GLU A 200 -5.26 -20.06 -8.61
C GLU A 200 -6.01 -19.24 -9.69
N ASN A 201 -6.24 -17.96 -9.47
CA ASN A 201 -6.87 -17.06 -10.42
C ASN A 201 -5.88 -16.30 -11.30
N GLY A 202 -4.57 -16.54 -11.17
CA GLY A 202 -3.54 -15.91 -11.98
C GLY A 202 -3.30 -14.43 -11.67
N VAL A 203 -3.64 -13.97 -10.47
CA VAL A 203 -3.33 -12.62 -10.00
C VAL A 203 -1.88 -12.59 -9.53
N ASN A 204 -1.08 -11.69 -10.08
CA ASN A 204 0.31 -11.51 -9.67
C ASN A 204 0.38 -10.81 -8.32
N PHE A 205 1.14 -11.37 -7.38
CA PHE A 205 1.35 -10.72 -6.09
C PHE A 205 2.75 -10.95 -5.52
N ALA A 206 3.17 -10.01 -4.68
CA ALA A 206 4.31 -10.12 -3.80
C ALA A 206 3.85 -10.03 -2.34
N LEU A 207 4.69 -10.44 -1.40
CA LEU A 207 4.38 -10.42 0.03
C LEU A 207 5.06 -9.25 0.73
N THR A 208 4.42 -8.73 1.78
CA THR A 208 4.99 -7.68 2.60
C THR A 208 4.89 -8.00 4.10
N THR A 209 5.84 -7.50 4.86
CA THR A 209 5.80 -7.53 6.33
C THR A 209 4.93 -6.43 6.93
N ARG A 210 4.31 -5.59 6.08
CA ARG A 210 3.43 -4.51 6.51
C ARG A 210 2.32 -5.05 7.42
N SER A 211 1.96 -4.28 8.42
CA SER A 211 0.94 -4.63 9.42
C SER A 211 1.26 -5.83 10.31
N LEU A 212 2.40 -6.51 10.15
CA LEU A 212 2.84 -7.50 11.11
C LEU A 212 3.23 -6.83 12.43
N LYS A 213 2.75 -7.38 13.54
CA LYS A 213 3.16 -6.91 14.88
C LYS A 213 4.63 -7.19 15.17
N SER A 214 5.17 -8.24 14.58
CA SER A 214 6.56 -8.61 14.64
C SER A 214 6.99 -9.27 13.33
N VAL A 215 8.11 -8.85 12.78
CA VAL A 215 8.70 -9.46 11.56
C VAL A 215 9.02 -10.95 11.77
N LYS A 216 9.27 -11.37 13.02
CA LYS A 216 9.51 -12.78 13.36
C LYS A 216 8.35 -13.71 13.02
N THR A 217 7.12 -13.19 12.99
CA THR A 217 5.94 -13.98 12.62
C THR A 217 5.77 -14.17 11.11
N PHE A 218 6.61 -13.55 10.29
CA PHE A 218 6.49 -13.61 8.82
C PHE A 218 6.51 -15.05 8.31
N HIS A 219 7.51 -15.83 8.66
CA HIS A 219 7.62 -17.22 8.21
C HIS A 219 6.49 -18.12 8.73
N THR A 220 6.09 -17.94 9.99
CA THR A 220 4.97 -18.69 10.56
C THR A 220 3.65 -18.38 9.87
N ASN A 221 3.43 -17.10 9.53
CA ASN A 221 2.24 -16.71 8.80
C ASN A 221 2.28 -17.17 7.34
N LEU A 222 3.46 -17.17 6.72
CA LEU A 222 3.64 -17.71 5.37
C LEU A 222 3.31 -19.20 5.30
N GLN A 223 3.63 -19.98 6.35
CA GLN A 223 3.29 -21.41 6.42
C GLN A 223 1.78 -21.65 6.59
N LYS A 224 1.01 -20.66 7.03
CA LYS A 224 -0.44 -20.75 7.16
C LYS A 224 -1.16 -20.36 5.88
N ALA A 225 -0.54 -19.56 5.04
CA ALA A 225 -1.08 -19.05 3.78
C ALA A 225 -0.96 -20.06 2.65
#